data_b35160f9d33ee61bdc42b4520eccf72a
#
_entry.id   b35160f9d33ee61bdc42b4520eccf72a
#
_cell.length_a   1.000
_cell.length_b   1.000
_cell.length_c   1.000
_cell.angle_alpha   90.00
_cell.angle_beta   90.00
_cell.angle_gamma   90.00
#
_symmetry.space_group_name_H-M   'P 1'
#
loop_
_entity.id
_entity.type
_entity.pdbx_description
1 polymer ?
#
loop_
_entity_poly.entity_id
_entity_poly.type
_entity_poly.pdbx_seq_one_letter_code
_entity_poly.pdbx_strand_id
1 'polypeptide(L)'
;MSDEMIKNCPEKGPLTDELLNRMNKWFRAANYLSAGQLYLLENPLLKKPLTLDMIKKKIVGHWGTVPGQNFVFVHLNRAIKRYDLDLILLSGPGHGGNFYIANDYLDGTYSEVYPNISEDEDGMAKLFKQFSFPGGVPSHCAPETPGSINEGGELGYGIAHAFGAVFDNPGLIAAVTVGDGEAETGPLATSWQSNKFLNPVTDGAVLPILHLNGYKIANPTVFARMSHQEIVDFFHGCGWEPFFVEGDDPMIMHRKMAETMDTVIERIQAIQKHAREENDSTRPVWPMIVLRTPKGWTGPKVVDGQRIEGNFLAHQVPISMAKPEEHLKILDAWLRSYHPEELFDENGRVLPEIKSLSPEGNARIGANPHANGGLLMRDLRLPDFRDYAFDTQGHGEREGQDMVELGKFVRDIFKLNEGAKNFRVFGPDETNSNRLNAVFEVENRDWNAERYDTDDHLAADGRVMDSMLSEHMCEGWLEGYLLTGRHGFFATYEAFARIIDSMAAQHAKWLKVCNQLPWREKIASLNLIMCSTVWQQDHNGFTHQDPGFLDHISNKKAD
;
A
#
# COMPACT_ATOMS: atom_id res chain seq x y z
N MET A 1 26.54 12.39 6.47
CA MET A 1 26.12 13.80 6.38
C MET A 1 26.15 14.37 7.78
N SER A 2 26.88 15.48 7.99
CA SER A 2 27.16 16.05 9.30
C SER A 2 25.92 16.66 9.94
N ASP A 3 25.93 16.76 11.29
CA ASP A 3 24.92 17.47 12.12
C ASP A 3 24.58 18.90 11.63
N GLU A 4 25.35 19.45 10.69
CA GLU A 4 25.09 20.74 10.06
C GLU A 4 23.89 20.76 9.08
N MET A 5 23.52 19.63 8.46
CA MET A 5 22.33 19.59 7.59
C MET A 5 21.02 19.52 8.39
N ILE A 6 21.07 19.13 9.64
CA ILE A 6 19.88 19.09 10.53
C ILE A 6 19.53 20.49 11.05
N LYS A 7 20.46 21.44 11.04
CA LYS A 7 20.29 22.77 11.63
C LYS A 7 19.81 23.88 10.69
N ASN A 8 19.82 23.68 9.38
CA ASN A 8 19.44 24.69 8.40
C ASN A 8 18.13 24.34 7.68
N CYS A 9 17.02 24.27 8.39
CA CYS A 9 15.71 24.43 7.75
C CYS A 9 15.53 25.92 7.44
N PRO A 10 15.49 26.35 6.17
CA PRO A 10 15.28 27.76 5.87
C PRO A 10 13.92 28.21 6.44
N GLU A 11 13.89 29.36 7.11
CA GLU A 11 12.66 29.91 7.73
C GLU A 11 11.48 30.04 6.75
N LYS A 12 11.71 29.85 5.45
CA LYS A 12 10.72 30.02 4.37
C LYS A 12 10.64 28.85 3.38
N GLY A 13 11.12 27.68 3.58
CA GLY A 13 11.01 26.51 2.66
C GLY A 13 10.07 26.66 1.42
N PRO A 14 9.71 25.63 0.70
CA PRO A 14 8.91 25.73 -0.54
C PRO A 14 7.43 26.14 -0.30
N LEU A 15 7.02 26.38 0.95
CA LEU A 15 5.66 26.82 1.30
C LEU A 15 5.59 28.30 1.59
N THR A 16 4.71 29.02 0.88
CA THR A 16 4.25 30.35 1.31
C THR A 16 3.41 30.18 2.59
N ASP A 17 3.30 31.25 3.39
CA ASP A 17 2.47 31.23 4.60
C ASP A 17 0.99 30.91 4.27
N GLU A 18 0.49 31.38 3.13
CA GLU A 18 -0.87 31.07 2.66
C GLU A 18 -1.02 29.57 2.37
N LEU A 19 -0.10 28.96 1.61
CA LEU A 19 -0.14 27.55 1.27
C LEU A 19 0.02 26.68 2.53
N LEU A 20 0.94 27.04 3.42
CA LEU A 20 1.13 26.40 4.71
C LEU A 20 -0.17 26.38 5.53
N ASN A 21 -0.84 27.52 5.64
CA ASN A 21 -2.11 27.63 6.37
C ASN A 21 -3.20 26.76 5.74
N ARG A 22 -3.30 26.72 4.40
CA ARG A 22 -4.27 25.87 3.70
C ARG A 22 -3.97 24.39 3.92
N MET A 23 -2.71 23.98 3.85
CA MET A 23 -2.30 22.59 4.11
C MET A 23 -2.61 22.19 5.56
N ASN A 24 -2.36 23.07 6.52
CA ASN A 24 -2.71 22.82 7.91
C ASN A 24 -4.24 22.75 8.12
N LYS A 25 -5.02 23.55 7.41
CA LYS A 25 -6.50 23.42 7.41
C LYS A 25 -6.95 22.06 6.85
N TRP A 26 -6.37 21.60 5.73
CA TRP A 26 -6.65 20.25 5.22
C TRP A 26 -6.32 19.17 6.25
N PHE A 27 -5.15 19.23 6.87
CA PHE A 27 -4.72 18.29 7.89
C PHE A 27 -5.67 18.26 9.09
N ARG A 28 -6.10 19.45 9.57
CA ARG A 28 -7.12 19.54 10.64
C ARG A 28 -8.46 18.97 10.18
N ALA A 29 -8.91 19.24 8.96
CA ALA A 29 -10.15 18.73 8.41
C ALA A 29 -10.12 17.20 8.30
N ALA A 30 -9.06 16.62 7.76
CA ALA A 30 -8.89 15.17 7.68
C ALA A 30 -8.88 14.51 9.08
N ASN A 31 -8.18 15.10 10.05
CA ASN A 31 -8.18 14.61 11.44
C ASN A 31 -9.57 14.74 12.10
N TYR A 32 -10.26 15.84 11.88
CA TYR A 32 -11.64 16.04 12.36
C TYR A 32 -12.59 14.98 11.81
N LEU A 33 -12.59 14.79 10.50
CA LEU A 33 -13.42 13.77 9.83
C LEU A 33 -13.06 12.36 10.29
N SER A 34 -11.76 12.09 10.49
CA SER A 34 -11.30 10.80 10.99
C SER A 34 -11.76 10.54 12.44
N ALA A 35 -11.69 11.55 13.31
CA ALA A 35 -12.18 11.44 14.69
C ALA A 35 -13.72 11.33 14.73
N GLY A 36 -14.42 12.10 13.89
CA GLY A 36 -15.88 12.02 13.74
C GLY A 36 -16.35 10.63 13.34
N GLN A 37 -15.68 9.99 12.38
CA GLN A 37 -15.96 8.60 11.97
C GLN A 37 -15.83 7.60 13.12
N LEU A 38 -14.93 7.83 14.07
CA LEU A 38 -14.79 6.95 15.22
C LEU A 38 -15.95 7.10 16.21
N TYR A 39 -16.41 8.33 16.47
CA TYR A 39 -17.24 8.63 17.64
C TYR A 39 -18.66 9.04 17.33
N LEU A 40 -18.92 9.83 16.25
CA LEU A 40 -20.16 10.53 16.08
C LEU A 40 -21.21 9.74 15.28
N LEU A 41 -22.47 9.85 15.69
CA LEU A 41 -23.66 9.41 14.95
C LEU A 41 -24.36 10.57 14.24
N GLU A 42 -24.31 11.76 14.83
CA GLU A 42 -24.96 12.96 14.34
C GLU A 42 -24.24 14.22 14.85
N ASN A 43 -24.73 15.42 14.52
CA ASN A 43 -24.15 16.71 14.85
C ASN A 43 -22.70 16.90 14.29
N PRO A 44 -22.48 16.62 13.01
CA PRO A 44 -21.14 16.54 12.42
C PRO A 44 -20.42 17.90 12.37
N LEU A 45 -21.11 19.03 12.57
CA LEU A 45 -20.53 20.37 12.62
C LEU A 45 -20.44 20.94 14.03
N LEU A 46 -20.76 20.15 15.06
CA LEU A 46 -20.78 20.55 16.47
C LEU A 46 -21.62 21.83 16.73
N LYS A 47 -22.70 22.03 15.95
CA LYS A 47 -23.62 23.18 16.10
C LYS A 47 -24.36 23.19 17.42
N LYS A 48 -24.49 22.03 18.03
CA LYS A 48 -25.09 21.83 19.36
C LYS A 48 -24.05 21.27 20.32
N PRO A 49 -24.20 21.46 21.64
CA PRO A 49 -23.39 20.73 22.62
C PRO A 49 -23.54 19.22 22.40
N LEU A 50 -22.43 18.48 22.53
CA LEU A 50 -22.47 17.03 22.41
C LEU A 50 -23.25 16.41 23.58
N THR A 51 -24.05 15.39 23.25
CA THR A 51 -24.75 14.55 24.22
C THR A 51 -24.43 13.09 23.99
N LEU A 52 -24.65 12.22 24.95
CA LEU A 52 -24.26 10.81 24.88
C LEU A 52 -25.01 10.02 23.80
N ASP A 53 -26.22 10.44 23.44
CA ASP A 53 -27.02 9.84 22.35
C ASP A 53 -26.46 10.14 20.95
N MET A 54 -25.66 11.20 20.80
CA MET A 54 -24.94 11.53 19.58
C MET A 54 -23.66 10.68 19.38
N ILE A 55 -23.25 9.90 20.39
CA ILE A 55 -22.03 9.10 20.37
C ILE A 55 -22.37 7.63 20.08
N LYS A 56 -21.53 6.97 19.30
CA LYS A 56 -21.63 5.53 19.02
C LYS A 56 -21.59 4.72 20.33
N LYS A 57 -22.51 3.79 20.50
CA LYS A 57 -22.55 2.90 21.67
C LYS A 57 -21.35 1.94 21.70
N LYS A 58 -20.89 1.51 20.53
CA LYS A 58 -19.70 0.69 20.35
C LYS A 58 -18.73 1.47 19.47
N ILE A 59 -17.66 1.95 20.06
CA ILE A 59 -16.61 2.71 19.39
C ILE A 59 -15.54 1.73 18.96
N VAL A 60 -15.30 1.61 17.65
CA VAL A 60 -14.33 0.66 17.06
C VAL A 60 -13.53 1.37 15.98
N GLY A 61 -12.23 1.21 16.02
CA GLY A 61 -11.27 1.74 15.06
C GLY A 61 -9.94 2.09 15.74
N HIS A 62 -9.08 2.75 15.00
CA HIS A 62 -7.74 3.08 15.44
C HIS A 62 -7.46 4.56 15.16
N TRP A 63 -6.80 5.20 16.11
CA TRP A 63 -6.38 6.60 15.99
C TRP A 63 -4.86 6.75 15.81
N GLY A 64 -4.09 5.84 16.41
CA GLY A 64 -2.66 5.99 16.62
C GLY A 64 -1.83 6.34 15.37
N THR A 65 -2.17 5.77 14.22
CA THR A 65 -1.46 6.01 12.94
C THR A 65 -2.15 7.08 12.08
N VAL A 66 -3.42 7.39 12.33
CA VAL A 66 -4.27 8.21 11.46
C VAL A 66 -3.71 9.61 11.20
N PRO A 67 -3.28 10.39 12.20
CA PRO A 67 -2.79 11.74 11.94
C PRO A 67 -1.54 11.77 11.06
N GLY A 68 -0.61 10.83 11.26
CA GLY A 68 0.56 10.73 10.39
C GLY A 68 0.19 10.41 8.94
N GLN A 69 -0.79 9.54 8.72
CA GLN A 69 -1.27 9.21 7.37
C GLN A 69 -2.03 10.38 6.73
N ASN A 70 -2.88 11.11 7.48
CA ASN A 70 -3.51 12.35 7.01
C ASN A 70 -2.48 13.41 6.61
N PHE A 71 -1.40 13.50 7.38
CA PHE A 71 -0.30 14.40 7.10
C PHE A 71 0.43 14.03 5.81
N VAL A 72 0.72 12.74 5.59
CA VAL A 72 1.30 12.24 4.34
C VAL A 72 0.39 12.56 3.16
N PHE A 73 -0.91 12.30 3.28
CA PHE A 73 -1.87 12.49 2.18
C PHE A 73 -1.89 13.92 1.63
N VAL A 74 -1.95 14.94 2.50
CA VAL A 74 -1.96 16.34 2.04
C VAL A 74 -0.66 16.75 1.36
N HIS A 75 0.48 16.17 1.78
CA HIS A 75 1.77 16.42 1.13
C HIS A 75 1.87 15.71 -0.23
N LEU A 76 1.29 14.51 -0.37
CA LEU A 76 1.19 13.84 -1.67
C LEU A 76 0.29 14.62 -2.62
N ASN A 77 -0.87 15.12 -2.18
CA ASN A 77 -1.72 16.01 -3.00
C ASN A 77 -0.93 17.23 -3.53
N ARG A 78 -0.15 17.86 -2.65
CA ARG A 78 0.71 18.97 -3.06
C ARG A 78 1.76 18.53 -4.09
N ALA A 79 2.41 17.40 -3.88
CA ALA A 79 3.42 16.87 -4.79
C ALA A 79 2.82 16.53 -6.16
N ILE A 80 1.67 15.83 -6.19
CA ILE A 80 0.94 15.53 -7.43
C ILE A 80 0.69 16.80 -8.24
N LYS A 81 0.14 17.85 -7.61
CA LYS A 81 -0.15 19.12 -8.29
C LYS A 81 1.10 19.87 -8.74
N ARG A 82 2.17 19.82 -7.96
CA ARG A 82 3.40 20.56 -8.24
C ARG A 82 4.19 19.95 -9.39
N TYR A 83 4.24 18.63 -9.45
CA TYR A 83 5.10 17.86 -10.36
C TYR A 83 4.34 17.09 -11.43
N ASP A 84 3.02 17.23 -11.49
CA ASP A 84 2.12 16.53 -12.42
C ASP A 84 2.34 15.00 -12.35
N LEU A 85 2.23 14.43 -11.14
CA LEU A 85 2.55 13.02 -10.89
C LEU A 85 1.34 12.11 -11.14
N ASP A 86 1.60 10.96 -11.74
CA ASP A 86 0.73 9.79 -11.66
C ASP A 86 1.12 9.00 -10.39
N LEU A 87 0.28 9.05 -9.36
CA LEU A 87 0.64 8.54 -8.04
C LEU A 87 -0.53 7.80 -7.37
N ILE A 88 -0.23 6.64 -6.80
CA ILE A 88 -1.12 5.92 -5.89
C ILE A 88 -0.52 5.88 -4.47
N LEU A 89 -1.39 5.76 -3.46
CA LEU A 89 -0.99 5.62 -2.07
C LEU A 89 -1.42 4.26 -1.52
N LEU A 90 -0.46 3.51 -0.99
CA LEU A 90 -0.71 2.29 -0.24
C LEU A 90 -0.57 2.57 1.26
N SER A 91 -1.54 2.12 2.04
CA SER A 91 -1.45 2.17 3.50
C SER A 91 -1.05 0.80 4.03
N GLY A 92 0.18 0.66 4.50
CA GLY A 92 0.62 -0.52 5.23
C GLY A 92 -0.14 -0.68 6.55
N PRO A 93 -0.18 0.36 7.44
CA PRO A 93 -1.00 0.31 8.63
C PRO A 93 -2.48 0.60 8.32
N GLY A 94 -3.09 -0.22 7.47
CA GLY A 94 -4.46 -0.04 6.97
C GLY A 94 -5.55 -0.12 8.04
N HIS A 95 -5.21 -0.53 9.27
CA HIS A 95 -6.12 -0.46 10.42
C HIS A 95 -6.56 0.98 10.75
N GLY A 96 -5.86 2.01 10.25
CA GLY A 96 -6.28 3.41 10.32
C GLY A 96 -7.18 3.84 9.15
N GLY A 97 -7.98 2.96 8.55
CA GLY A 97 -8.71 3.20 7.29
C GLY A 97 -9.58 4.46 7.23
N ASN A 98 -10.00 5.00 8.39
CA ASN A 98 -10.72 6.27 8.45
C ASN A 98 -9.94 7.48 7.92
N PHE A 99 -8.61 7.43 7.88
CA PHE A 99 -7.83 8.50 7.26
C PHE A 99 -8.09 8.58 5.75
N TYR A 100 -8.10 7.43 5.09
CA TYR A 100 -8.29 7.36 3.64
C TYR A 100 -9.66 7.88 3.25
N ILE A 101 -10.72 7.37 3.91
CA ILE A 101 -12.10 7.81 3.73
C ILE A 101 -12.26 9.32 3.98
N ALA A 102 -11.59 9.86 5.01
CA ALA A 102 -11.63 11.29 5.31
C ALA A 102 -11.04 12.15 4.19
N ASN A 103 -9.90 11.73 3.63
CA ASN A 103 -9.24 12.47 2.56
C ASN A 103 -9.99 12.35 1.24
N ASP A 104 -10.52 11.16 0.89
CA ASP A 104 -11.37 10.96 -0.29
C ASP A 104 -12.69 11.76 -0.21
N TYR A 105 -13.22 11.95 1.00
CA TYR A 105 -14.38 12.82 1.20
C TYR A 105 -14.02 14.30 0.99
N LEU A 106 -12.84 14.74 1.48
CA LEU A 106 -12.38 16.12 1.30
C LEU A 106 -12.12 16.47 -0.17
N ASP A 107 -11.59 15.53 -0.95
CA ASP A 107 -11.31 15.76 -2.38
C ASP A 107 -12.53 15.52 -3.28
N GLY A 108 -13.60 14.94 -2.74
CA GLY A 108 -14.87 14.64 -3.43
C GLY A 108 -14.93 13.26 -4.05
N THR A 109 -13.83 12.51 -4.12
CA THR A 109 -13.83 11.15 -4.72
C THR A 109 -14.82 10.22 -4.03
N TYR A 110 -14.90 10.29 -2.69
CA TYR A 110 -15.81 9.43 -1.94
C TYR A 110 -17.27 9.67 -2.31
N SER A 111 -17.67 10.93 -2.46
CA SER A 111 -19.04 11.30 -2.84
C SER A 111 -19.37 11.01 -4.30
N GLU A 112 -18.37 11.03 -5.20
CA GLU A 112 -18.54 10.58 -6.59
C GLU A 112 -18.83 9.08 -6.67
N VAL A 113 -18.12 8.28 -5.87
CA VAL A 113 -18.29 6.82 -5.83
C VAL A 113 -19.55 6.42 -5.04
N TYR A 114 -19.86 7.15 -3.97
CA TYR A 114 -21.00 6.92 -3.09
C TYR A 114 -21.89 8.17 -3.01
N PRO A 115 -22.77 8.45 -4.00
CA PRO A 115 -23.54 9.69 -4.07
C PRO A 115 -24.51 9.93 -2.90
N ASN A 116 -24.83 8.88 -2.13
CA ASN A 116 -25.62 9.01 -0.90
C ASN A 116 -24.84 9.62 0.27
N ILE A 117 -23.52 9.73 0.15
CA ILE A 117 -22.62 10.43 1.07
C ILE A 117 -22.25 11.76 0.41
N SER A 118 -23.17 12.72 0.41
CA SER A 118 -23.01 14.02 -0.22
C SER A 118 -22.00 14.90 0.52
N GLU A 119 -21.40 15.86 -0.21
CA GLU A 119 -20.48 16.85 0.37
C GLU A 119 -21.28 17.96 1.10
N ASP A 120 -21.98 17.60 2.17
CA ASP A 120 -22.76 18.50 3.03
C ASP A 120 -22.94 17.91 4.43
N GLU A 121 -23.66 18.62 5.30
CA GLU A 121 -23.89 18.18 6.69
C GLU A 121 -24.58 16.82 6.80
N ASP A 122 -25.53 16.50 5.93
CA ASP A 122 -26.22 15.21 5.90
C ASP A 122 -25.28 14.07 5.46
N GLY A 123 -24.52 14.30 4.39
CA GLY A 123 -23.52 13.34 3.92
C GLY A 123 -22.40 13.14 4.93
N MET A 124 -21.93 14.18 5.60
CA MET A 124 -20.93 14.08 6.66
C MET A 124 -21.45 13.28 7.86
N ALA A 125 -22.71 13.46 8.25
CA ALA A 125 -23.32 12.65 9.31
C ALA A 125 -23.41 11.17 8.93
N LYS A 126 -23.77 10.88 7.68
CA LYS A 126 -23.79 9.52 7.14
C LYS A 126 -22.39 8.91 7.08
N LEU A 127 -21.37 9.69 6.64
CA LEU A 127 -19.97 9.28 6.62
C LEU A 127 -19.51 8.85 8.02
N PHE A 128 -19.81 9.64 9.03
CA PHE A 128 -19.46 9.32 10.40
C PHE A 128 -20.17 8.05 10.89
N LYS A 129 -21.48 7.99 10.67
CA LYS A 129 -22.30 6.88 11.14
C LYS A 129 -21.90 5.54 10.53
N GLN A 130 -21.60 5.48 9.23
CA GLN A 130 -21.35 4.22 8.53
C GLN A 130 -20.02 3.54 8.94
N PHE A 131 -19.04 4.31 9.41
CA PHE A 131 -17.72 3.78 9.72
C PHE A 131 -17.79 2.80 10.90
N SER A 132 -17.29 1.58 10.68
CA SER A 132 -17.29 0.50 11.67
C SER A 132 -18.67 0.25 12.30
N PHE A 133 -19.73 0.33 11.50
CA PHE A 133 -21.12 0.21 11.90
C PHE A 133 -21.81 -0.88 11.05
N PRO A 134 -22.77 -1.64 11.61
CA PRO A 134 -23.48 -2.67 10.85
C PRO A 134 -24.11 -2.13 9.56
N GLY A 135 -23.78 -2.75 8.43
CA GLY A 135 -24.23 -2.31 7.11
C GLY A 135 -23.50 -1.09 6.53
N GLY A 136 -22.44 -0.64 7.21
CA GLY A 136 -21.54 0.42 6.75
C GLY A 136 -20.22 -0.13 6.21
N VAL A 137 -19.14 0.64 6.39
CA VAL A 137 -17.79 0.31 5.91
C VAL A 137 -16.91 -0.21 7.05
N PRO A 138 -15.92 -1.09 6.77
CA PRO A 138 -15.01 -1.60 7.78
C PRO A 138 -14.07 -0.52 8.33
N SER A 139 -13.44 -0.81 9.47
CA SER A 139 -12.48 0.11 10.11
C SER A 139 -11.10 0.12 9.45
N HIS A 140 -10.80 -0.84 8.61
CA HIS A 140 -9.55 -0.98 7.87
C HIS A 140 -9.72 -0.49 6.45
N CYS A 141 -8.61 -0.18 5.77
CA CYS A 141 -8.62 -0.04 4.33
C CYS A 141 -9.17 -1.31 3.69
N ALA A 142 -10.04 -1.15 2.71
CA ALA A 142 -10.78 -2.27 2.13
C ALA A 142 -11.11 -1.96 0.67
N PRO A 143 -11.61 -2.92 -0.10
CA PRO A 143 -12.05 -2.66 -1.48
C PRO A 143 -13.07 -1.54 -1.61
N GLU A 144 -13.89 -1.32 -0.58
CA GLU A 144 -14.86 -0.21 -0.49
C GLU A 144 -14.21 1.17 -0.41
N THR A 145 -12.91 1.25 -0.09
CA THR A 145 -12.17 2.52 -0.02
C THR A 145 -11.61 2.86 -1.39
N PRO A 146 -12.07 3.93 -2.06
CA PRO A 146 -11.48 4.38 -3.32
C PRO A 146 -9.98 4.61 -3.18
N GLY A 147 -9.21 4.31 -4.22
CA GLY A 147 -7.75 4.47 -4.21
C GLY A 147 -6.96 3.39 -3.48
N SER A 148 -7.57 2.60 -2.60
CA SER A 148 -6.86 1.54 -1.88
C SER A 148 -6.71 0.28 -2.73
N ILE A 149 -5.49 -0.30 -2.72
CA ILE A 149 -5.17 -1.63 -3.25
C ILE A 149 -4.56 -2.53 -2.18
N ASN A 150 -4.47 -2.08 -0.93
CA ASN A 150 -3.89 -2.83 0.19
C ASN A 150 -4.78 -2.71 1.42
N GLU A 151 -5.18 -3.85 2.01
CA GLU A 151 -6.06 -3.83 3.17
C GLU A 151 -5.33 -3.46 4.48
N GLY A 152 -4.07 -3.91 4.63
CA GLY A 152 -3.24 -3.62 5.80
C GLY A 152 -3.84 -4.04 7.15
N GLY A 153 -4.70 -5.02 7.17
CA GLY A 153 -5.17 -5.70 8.38
C GLY A 153 -4.16 -6.75 8.80
N GLU A 154 -3.74 -7.60 7.88
CA GLU A 154 -2.53 -8.39 7.98
C GLU A 154 -1.36 -7.54 7.49
N LEU A 155 -0.39 -7.29 8.37
CA LEU A 155 0.69 -6.34 8.12
C LEU A 155 1.86 -6.98 7.36
N GLY A 156 2.56 -6.17 6.55
CA GLY A 156 3.85 -6.54 5.96
C GLY A 156 3.88 -6.62 4.45
N TYR A 157 2.78 -6.42 3.75
CA TYR A 157 2.70 -6.58 2.30
C TYR A 157 2.73 -5.27 1.52
N GLY A 158 2.61 -4.12 2.20
CA GLY A 158 2.48 -2.82 1.54
C GLY A 158 3.61 -2.50 0.56
N ILE A 159 4.87 -2.73 0.93
CA ILE A 159 6.02 -2.49 0.04
C ILE A 159 6.02 -3.48 -1.15
N ALA A 160 5.79 -4.77 -0.92
CA ALA A 160 5.76 -5.74 -2.00
C ALA A 160 4.64 -5.41 -3.02
N HIS A 161 3.44 -5.06 -2.55
CA HIS A 161 2.35 -4.58 -3.41
C HIS A 161 2.73 -3.31 -4.18
N ALA A 162 3.43 -2.35 -3.54
CA ALA A 162 3.87 -1.12 -4.21
C ALA A 162 4.85 -1.43 -5.35
N PHE A 163 5.80 -2.35 -5.15
CA PHE A 163 6.70 -2.78 -6.22
C PHE A 163 5.96 -3.50 -7.34
N GLY A 164 5.05 -4.42 -7.00
CA GLY A 164 4.18 -5.06 -8.00
C GLY A 164 3.40 -4.05 -8.84
N ALA A 165 2.88 -3.00 -8.22
CA ALA A 165 2.12 -1.95 -8.90
C ALA A 165 2.95 -1.16 -9.92
N VAL A 166 4.24 -0.95 -9.66
CA VAL A 166 5.10 -0.12 -10.52
C VAL A 166 5.86 -0.91 -11.59
N PHE A 167 5.93 -2.23 -11.52
CA PHE A 167 6.49 -3.04 -12.60
C PHE A 167 5.73 -2.81 -13.91
N ASP A 168 6.46 -2.53 -15.00
CA ASP A 168 5.91 -2.21 -16.33
C ASP A 168 4.99 -0.96 -16.35
N ASN A 169 5.06 -0.10 -15.32
CA ASN A 169 4.33 1.17 -15.20
C ASN A 169 5.29 2.37 -15.07
N PRO A 170 6.03 2.75 -16.11
CA PRO A 170 7.13 3.71 -16.01
C PRO A 170 6.71 5.11 -15.52
N GLY A 171 5.44 5.50 -15.70
CA GLY A 171 4.91 6.79 -15.23
C GLY A 171 4.46 6.79 -13.77
N LEU A 172 4.23 5.63 -13.18
CA LEU A 172 3.60 5.50 -11.88
C LEU A 172 4.60 5.66 -10.73
N ILE A 173 4.23 6.43 -9.72
CA ILE A 173 4.86 6.42 -8.40
C ILE A 173 3.90 5.76 -7.41
N ALA A 174 4.32 4.70 -6.77
CA ALA A 174 3.59 4.09 -5.66
C ALA A 174 4.18 4.58 -4.34
N ALA A 175 3.53 5.54 -3.70
CA ALA A 175 3.84 5.93 -2.34
C ALA A 175 3.28 4.88 -1.37
N VAL A 176 4.06 4.47 -0.38
CA VAL A 176 3.61 3.51 0.63
C VAL A 176 3.95 3.98 2.02
N THR A 177 2.92 4.19 2.84
CA THR A 177 3.12 4.43 4.27
C THR A 177 3.37 3.09 4.95
N VAL A 178 4.51 2.98 5.62
CA VAL A 178 4.90 1.78 6.37
C VAL A 178 4.83 2.07 7.85
N GLY A 179 4.06 1.29 8.61
CA GLY A 179 4.07 1.38 10.07
C GLY A 179 5.37 0.84 10.66
N ASP A 180 5.87 1.48 11.72
CA ASP A 180 7.09 1.03 12.39
C ASP A 180 6.95 -0.35 13.04
N GLY A 181 5.76 -0.72 13.50
CA GLY A 181 5.45 -2.08 13.93
C GLY A 181 5.33 -3.07 12.77
N GLU A 182 4.77 -2.63 11.64
CA GLU A 182 4.71 -3.40 10.41
C GLU A 182 6.11 -3.73 9.88
N ALA A 183 7.05 -2.79 10.02
CA ALA A 183 8.44 -2.96 9.58
C ALA A 183 9.19 -4.11 10.30
N GLU A 184 8.63 -4.63 11.42
CA GLU A 184 9.16 -5.78 12.14
C GLU A 184 8.68 -7.13 11.60
N THR A 185 7.68 -7.14 10.71
CA THR A 185 7.17 -8.40 10.12
C THR A 185 8.17 -9.00 9.14
N GLY A 186 8.23 -10.34 9.09
CA GLY A 186 9.13 -11.04 8.15
C GLY A 186 8.92 -10.62 6.69
N PRO A 187 7.68 -10.58 6.17
CA PRO A 187 7.42 -10.13 4.81
C PRO A 187 7.95 -8.72 4.53
N LEU A 188 7.72 -7.76 5.41
CA LEU A 188 8.17 -6.40 5.16
C LEU A 188 9.69 -6.24 5.31
N ALA A 189 10.29 -6.89 6.29
CA ALA A 189 11.75 -6.87 6.47
C ALA A 189 12.48 -7.37 5.22
N THR A 190 11.92 -8.37 4.53
CA THR A 190 12.44 -8.88 3.25
C THR A 190 12.15 -7.90 2.10
N SER A 191 10.99 -7.25 2.10
CA SER A 191 10.53 -6.38 1.02
C SER A 191 11.41 -5.15 0.78
N TRP A 192 12.21 -4.72 1.76
CA TRP A 192 13.20 -3.64 1.58
C TRP A 192 14.22 -3.94 0.47
N GLN A 193 14.39 -5.23 0.12
CA GLN A 193 15.29 -5.67 -0.95
C GLN A 193 14.67 -5.55 -2.36
N SER A 194 13.38 -5.25 -2.48
CA SER A 194 12.66 -5.21 -3.76
C SER A 194 13.25 -4.22 -4.77
N ASN A 195 13.98 -3.20 -4.33
CA ASN A 195 14.65 -2.24 -5.21
C ASN A 195 15.79 -2.83 -6.07
N LYS A 196 16.20 -4.10 -5.83
CA LYS A 196 17.15 -4.84 -6.66
C LYS A 196 16.49 -5.50 -7.88
N PHE A 197 15.18 -5.36 -8.00
CA PHE A 197 14.33 -5.91 -9.05
C PHE A 197 13.52 -4.81 -9.76
N LEU A 198 13.90 -3.56 -9.59
CA LEU A 198 13.25 -2.40 -10.20
C LEU A 198 14.15 -1.78 -11.26
N ASN A 199 13.74 -1.87 -12.52
CA ASN A 199 14.47 -1.26 -13.63
C ASN A 199 14.05 0.22 -13.80
N PRO A 200 14.94 1.19 -13.57
CA PRO A 200 14.58 2.61 -13.66
C PRO A 200 14.23 3.07 -15.09
N VAL A 201 14.56 2.26 -16.10
CA VAL A 201 14.22 2.54 -17.51
C VAL A 201 12.76 2.21 -17.81
N THR A 202 12.29 1.02 -17.41
CA THR A 202 11.01 0.45 -17.84
C THR A 202 9.93 0.46 -16.77
N ASP A 203 10.32 0.57 -15.49
CA ASP A 203 9.40 0.54 -14.37
C ASP A 203 9.13 1.94 -13.79
N GLY A 204 8.14 2.03 -12.93
CA GLY A 204 7.86 3.24 -12.16
C GLY A 204 8.83 3.44 -10.98
N ALA A 205 8.34 4.02 -9.90
CA ALA A 205 9.12 4.19 -8.67
C ALA A 205 8.28 3.91 -7.43
N VAL A 206 8.91 3.40 -6.39
CA VAL A 206 8.30 3.25 -5.06
C VAL A 206 8.86 4.30 -4.13
N LEU A 207 7.98 5.01 -3.41
CA LEU A 207 8.33 5.96 -2.36
C LEU A 207 7.91 5.42 -1.00
N PRO A 208 8.78 4.72 -0.25
CA PRO A 208 8.47 4.32 1.11
C PRO A 208 8.49 5.52 2.07
N ILE A 209 7.48 5.59 2.93
CA ILE A 209 7.38 6.56 4.02
C ILE A 209 7.22 5.78 5.32
N LEU A 210 8.32 5.54 6.02
CA LEU A 210 8.31 4.87 7.31
C LEU A 210 7.72 5.82 8.36
N HIS A 211 6.49 5.54 8.80
CA HIS A 211 5.83 6.28 9.86
C HIS A 211 6.26 5.75 11.24
N LEU A 212 7.28 6.36 11.80
CA LEU A 212 7.91 6.00 13.05
C LEU A 212 7.21 6.71 14.21
N ASN A 213 6.10 6.15 14.69
CA ASN A 213 5.32 6.72 15.79
C ASN A 213 5.70 6.16 17.17
N GLY A 214 6.51 5.10 17.20
CA GLY A 214 7.19 4.62 18.40
C GLY A 214 6.56 3.42 19.09
N TYR A 215 5.32 3.05 18.77
CA TYR A 215 4.61 2.01 19.51
C TYR A 215 3.74 1.11 18.62
N LYS A 216 3.68 -0.16 18.97
CA LYS A 216 2.69 -1.16 18.48
C LYS A 216 1.38 -1.06 19.31
N ILE A 217 0.69 -2.17 19.48
CA ILE A 217 -0.55 -2.26 20.27
C ILE A 217 -0.28 -1.96 21.76
N ALA A 218 0.82 -2.49 22.30
CA ALA A 218 1.17 -2.38 23.71
C ALA A 218 2.66 -2.16 23.97
N ASN A 219 3.52 -2.38 22.96
CA ASN A 219 4.97 -2.35 23.12
C ASN A 219 5.61 -1.28 22.22
N PRO A 220 6.80 -0.79 22.56
CA PRO A 220 7.60 0.03 21.66
C PRO A 220 8.02 -0.78 20.44
N THR A 221 8.30 -0.08 19.35
CA THR A 221 8.86 -0.69 18.14
C THR A 221 10.38 -0.74 18.19
N VAL A 222 10.99 -1.67 17.45
CA VAL A 222 12.44 -1.80 17.36
C VAL A 222 13.06 -0.53 16.77
N PHE A 223 12.55 -0.07 15.62
CA PHE A 223 13.04 1.16 14.98
C PHE A 223 12.98 2.40 15.86
N ALA A 224 11.97 2.49 16.76
CA ALA A 224 11.86 3.63 17.68
C ALA A 224 12.95 3.67 18.73
N ARG A 225 13.67 2.55 18.94
CA ARG A 225 14.75 2.43 19.92
C ARG A 225 16.14 2.40 19.25
N MET A 226 16.20 2.47 17.93
CA MET A 226 17.42 2.64 17.18
C MET A 226 17.85 4.11 17.15
N SER A 227 19.14 4.35 17.16
CA SER A 227 19.71 5.68 16.87
C SER A 227 19.50 6.05 15.40
N HIS A 228 19.63 7.33 15.08
CA HIS A 228 19.59 7.80 13.68
C HIS A 228 20.61 7.05 12.81
N GLN A 229 21.84 6.86 13.32
CA GLN A 229 22.90 6.20 12.54
C GLN A 229 22.55 4.74 12.26
N GLU A 230 22.00 3.99 13.21
CA GLU A 230 21.57 2.60 12.98
C GLU A 230 20.46 2.52 11.91
N ILE A 231 19.52 3.47 11.89
CA ILE A 231 18.47 3.53 10.87
C ILE A 231 19.08 3.85 9.50
N VAL A 232 20.00 4.82 9.43
CA VAL A 232 20.72 5.17 8.20
C VAL A 232 21.50 3.98 7.66
N ASP A 233 22.28 3.31 8.51
CA ASP A 233 23.11 2.17 8.11
C ASP A 233 22.24 1.00 7.63
N PHE A 234 21.12 0.74 8.30
CA PHE A 234 20.18 -0.30 7.90
C PHE A 234 19.60 -0.02 6.50
N PHE A 235 19.09 1.17 6.26
CA PHE A 235 18.47 1.50 4.98
C PHE A 235 19.49 1.65 3.85
N HIS A 236 20.66 2.18 4.11
CA HIS A 236 21.76 2.20 3.14
C HIS A 236 22.15 0.77 2.72
N GLY A 237 22.26 -0.16 3.69
CA GLY A 237 22.52 -1.57 3.40
C GLY A 237 21.44 -2.22 2.52
N CYS A 238 20.20 -1.75 2.63
CA CYS A 238 19.08 -2.17 1.77
C CYS A 238 19.05 -1.45 0.42
N GLY A 239 19.85 -0.42 0.18
CA GLY A 239 19.89 0.36 -1.07
C GLY A 239 18.91 1.55 -1.09
N TRP A 240 18.58 2.08 0.07
CA TRP A 240 17.74 3.26 0.25
C TRP A 240 18.51 4.42 0.86
N GLU A 241 18.14 5.65 0.54
CA GLU A 241 18.61 6.84 1.22
C GLU A 241 17.47 7.45 2.06
N PRO A 242 17.56 7.35 3.40
CA PRO A 242 16.51 7.85 4.28
C PRO A 242 16.63 9.37 4.52
N PHE A 243 15.52 10.08 4.34
CA PHE A 243 15.34 11.49 4.69
C PHE A 243 14.43 11.62 5.91
N PHE A 244 14.87 12.32 6.95
CA PHE A 244 14.15 12.39 8.22
C PHE A 244 13.29 13.64 8.31
N VAL A 245 12.03 13.45 8.71
CA VAL A 245 11.06 14.51 9.06
C VAL A 245 10.55 14.22 10.45
N GLU A 246 10.94 15.02 11.43
CA GLU A 246 10.71 14.73 12.85
C GLU A 246 10.18 15.93 13.63
N GLY A 247 9.22 15.69 14.51
CA GLY A 247 8.63 16.70 15.39
C GLY A 247 7.17 16.42 15.74
N ASP A 248 6.55 17.41 16.38
CA ASP A 248 5.18 17.38 16.86
C ASP A 248 4.39 18.68 16.63
N ASP A 249 5.06 19.77 16.24
CA ASP A 249 4.41 21.02 15.83
C ASP A 249 3.98 20.91 14.34
N PRO A 250 2.66 20.93 14.03
CA PRO A 250 2.19 20.77 12.66
C PRO A 250 2.74 21.79 11.67
N MET A 251 2.88 23.07 12.09
CA MET A 251 3.33 24.13 11.19
C MET A 251 4.81 23.97 10.81
N ILE A 252 5.64 23.57 11.77
CA ILE A 252 7.05 23.26 11.53
C ILE A 252 7.17 21.99 10.70
N MET A 253 6.38 20.97 11.02
CA MET A 253 6.39 19.69 10.30
C MET A 253 5.97 19.82 8.84
N HIS A 254 4.96 20.67 8.54
CA HIS A 254 4.58 20.96 7.14
C HIS A 254 5.73 21.56 6.34
N ARG A 255 6.51 22.48 6.92
CA ARG A 255 7.66 23.07 6.21
C ARG A 255 8.74 22.03 5.94
N LYS A 256 9.13 21.25 6.96
CA LYS A 256 10.11 20.17 6.81
C LYS A 256 9.68 19.13 5.77
N MET A 257 8.43 18.67 5.88
CA MET A 257 7.93 17.63 4.96
C MET A 257 7.81 18.14 3.53
N ALA A 258 7.44 19.39 3.32
CA ALA A 258 7.36 19.96 1.98
C ALA A 258 8.74 20.03 1.30
N GLU A 259 9.76 20.45 2.03
CA GLU A 259 11.15 20.48 1.54
C GLU A 259 11.67 19.07 1.26
N THR A 260 11.46 18.15 2.18
CA THR A 260 11.86 16.74 2.02
C THR A 260 11.13 16.08 0.85
N MET A 261 9.82 16.28 0.73
CA MET A 261 9.02 15.71 -0.36
C MET A 261 9.49 16.22 -1.72
N ASP A 262 9.77 17.53 -1.83
CA ASP A 262 10.32 18.10 -3.07
C ASP A 262 11.67 17.47 -3.41
N THR A 263 12.60 17.39 -2.45
CA THR A 263 13.91 16.76 -2.63
C THR A 263 13.78 15.31 -3.12
N VAL A 264 12.90 14.55 -2.49
CA VAL A 264 12.71 13.12 -2.79
C VAL A 264 12.08 12.93 -4.18
N ILE A 265 11.05 13.70 -4.53
CA ILE A 265 10.39 13.60 -5.84
C ILE A 265 11.35 14.04 -6.95
N GLU A 266 12.06 15.18 -6.79
CA GLU A 266 13.05 15.63 -7.77
C GLU A 266 14.16 14.60 -7.97
N ARG A 267 14.57 13.92 -6.91
CA ARG A 267 15.56 12.83 -7.00
C ARG A 267 15.03 11.61 -7.75
N ILE A 268 13.79 11.17 -7.48
CA ILE A 268 13.14 10.08 -8.23
C ILE A 268 13.08 10.45 -9.72
N GLN A 269 12.60 11.66 -10.05
CA GLN A 269 12.51 12.12 -11.43
C GLN A 269 13.88 12.22 -12.12
N ALA A 270 14.91 12.65 -11.39
CA ALA A 270 16.28 12.74 -11.92
C ALA A 270 16.85 11.34 -12.22
N ILE A 271 16.63 10.35 -11.33
CA ILE A 271 17.02 8.95 -11.53
C ILE A 271 16.35 8.39 -12.79
N GLN A 272 15.01 8.51 -12.88
CA GLN A 272 14.25 7.99 -14.01
C GLN A 272 14.60 8.69 -15.33
N LYS A 273 14.79 9.99 -15.29
CA LYS A 273 15.19 10.77 -16.47
C LYS A 273 16.54 10.32 -17.00
N HIS A 274 17.56 10.26 -16.13
CA HIS A 274 18.90 9.78 -16.50
C HIS A 274 18.85 8.37 -17.08
N ALA A 275 18.20 7.44 -16.38
CA ALA A 275 18.08 6.05 -16.83
C ALA A 275 17.46 5.92 -18.23
N ARG A 276 16.42 6.70 -18.52
CA ARG A 276 15.70 6.63 -19.79
C ARG A 276 16.42 7.36 -20.93
N GLU A 277 17.06 8.49 -20.65
CA GLU A 277 17.83 9.24 -21.66
C GLU A 277 19.09 8.48 -22.10
N GLU A 278 19.77 7.83 -21.16
CA GLU A 278 21.02 7.09 -21.42
C GLU A 278 20.79 5.58 -21.64
N ASN A 279 19.55 5.09 -21.51
CA ASN A 279 19.21 3.68 -21.47
C ASN A 279 20.05 2.91 -20.44
N ASP A 280 20.26 3.55 -19.27
CA ASP A 280 21.08 3.02 -18.19
C ASP A 280 20.19 2.33 -17.13
N SER A 281 20.27 1.01 -17.08
CA SER A 281 19.56 0.18 -16.12
C SER A 281 20.34 -0.04 -14.81
N THR A 282 21.45 0.66 -14.61
CA THR A 282 22.21 0.56 -13.36
C THR A 282 21.34 0.88 -12.16
N ARG A 283 21.35 0.00 -11.17
CA ARG A 283 20.56 0.15 -9.96
C ARG A 283 20.91 1.42 -9.21
N PRO A 284 19.96 2.36 -9.04
CA PRO A 284 20.19 3.57 -8.26
C PRO A 284 20.03 3.31 -6.75
N VAL A 285 20.46 4.27 -5.93
CA VAL A 285 20.03 4.37 -4.53
C VAL A 285 18.76 5.21 -4.50
N TRP A 286 17.63 4.56 -4.20
CA TRP A 286 16.33 5.21 -4.16
C TRP A 286 16.12 5.99 -2.86
N PRO A 287 15.49 7.17 -2.89
CA PRO A 287 15.17 7.90 -1.67
C PRO A 287 13.95 7.31 -0.95
N MET A 288 13.91 7.47 0.37
CA MET A 288 12.76 7.18 1.20
C MET A 288 12.61 8.22 2.32
N ILE A 289 11.44 8.31 2.94
CA ILE A 289 11.18 9.23 4.04
C ILE A 289 11.01 8.46 5.36
N VAL A 290 11.64 8.94 6.42
CA VAL A 290 11.38 8.51 7.81
C VAL A 290 10.62 9.63 8.51
N LEU A 291 9.31 9.45 8.65
CA LEU A 291 8.42 10.40 9.32
C LEU A 291 8.27 10.02 10.79
N ARG A 292 8.86 10.79 11.69
CA ARG A 292 8.76 10.56 13.14
C ARG A 292 7.81 11.57 13.79
N THR A 293 6.66 11.09 14.26
CA THR A 293 5.65 11.87 14.97
C THR A 293 5.17 11.12 16.21
N PRO A 294 4.58 11.78 17.20
CA PRO A 294 3.95 11.08 18.33
C PRO A 294 2.82 10.16 17.85
N LYS A 295 2.72 8.97 18.41
CA LYS A 295 1.55 8.10 18.16
C LYS A 295 0.27 8.80 18.61
N GLY A 296 -0.74 8.80 17.75
CA GLY A 296 -1.99 9.52 18.03
C GLY A 296 -1.86 11.04 18.05
N TRP A 297 -0.89 11.58 17.32
CA TRP A 297 -0.61 13.00 17.14
C TRP A 297 -1.89 13.83 16.96
N THR A 298 -1.95 15.02 17.55
CA THR A 298 -3.12 15.91 17.58
C THR A 298 -4.36 15.35 18.32
N GLY A 299 -4.26 14.19 18.94
CA GLY A 299 -5.28 13.62 19.79
C GLY A 299 -5.26 14.14 21.22
N PRO A 300 -6.09 13.58 22.11
CA PRO A 300 -6.06 13.93 23.52
C PRO A 300 -4.68 13.62 24.13
N LYS A 301 -4.13 14.60 24.84
CA LYS A 301 -2.82 14.44 25.51
C LYS A 301 -2.90 13.49 26.70
N VAL A 302 -3.97 13.62 27.49
CA VAL A 302 -4.20 12.88 28.74
C VAL A 302 -5.67 12.51 28.86
N VAL A 303 -5.95 11.26 29.21
CA VAL A 303 -7.28 10.76 29.58
C VAL A 303 -7.14 9.96 30.87
N ASP A 304 -8.01 10.21 31.85
CA ASP A 304 -7.98 9.55 33.17
C ASP A 304 -6.61 9.61 33.87
N GLY A 305 -5.88 10.71 33.69
CA GLY A 305 -4.55 10.90 34.27
C GLY A 305 -3.43 10.15 33.56
N GLN A 306 -3.73 9.40 32.49
CA GLN A 306 -2.74 8.67 31.68
C GLN A 306 -2.39 9.43 30.39
N ARG A 307 -1.11 9.46 30.07
CA ARG A 307 -0.65 10.02 28.79
C ARG A 307 -1.14 9.15 27.63
N ILE A 308 -1.85 9.74 26.69
CA ILE A 308 -2.38 9.08 25.48
C ILE A 308 -1.49 9.38 24.27
N GLU A 309 -1.38 10.64 23.84
CA GLU A 309 -0.52 11.02 22.72
C GLU A 309 0.93 10.66 23.01
N GLY A 310 1.59 10.03 22.03
CA GLY A 310 2.98 9.58 22.15
C GLY A 310 3.12 8.32 23.03
N ASN A 311 2.04 7.54 23.19
CA ASN A 311 2.02 6.32 23.97
C ASN A 311 1.21 5.23 23.23
N PHE A 312 1.41 3.96 23.59
CA PHE A 312 0.65 2.83 23.03
C PHE A 312 -0.86 2.96 23.27
N LEU A 313 -1.30 3.65 24.31
CA LEU A 313 -2.72 3.87 24.61
C LEU A 313 -3.47 4.61 23.50
N ALA A 314 -2.76 5.33 22.64
CA ALA A 314 -3.35 5.94 21.44
C ALA A 314 -3.59 4.95 20.28
N HIS A 315 -3.19 3.68 20.41
CA HIS A 315 -3.27 2.72 19.30
C HIS A 315 -4.69 2.54 18.75
N GLN A 316 -5.64 2.26 19.63
CA GLN A 316 -7.06 2.15 19.30
C GLN A 316 -7.76 3.51 19.45
N VAL A 317 -8.92 3.53 20.07
CA VAL A 317 -9.66 4.75 20.36
C VAL A 317 -9.10 5.44 21.62
N PRO A 318 -8.71 6.71 21.55
CA PRO A 318 -8.12 7.43 22.70
C PRO A 318 -9.06 7.56 23.89
N ILE A 319 -10.37 7.60 23.65
CA ILE A 319 -11.41 7.81 24.67
C ILE A 319 -12.40 6.66 24.60
N SER A 320 -12.44 5.82 25.63
CA SER A 320 -13.26 4.59 25.65
C SER A 320 -14.74 4.81 26.02
N MET A 321 -15.11 6.02 26.47
CA MET A 321 -16.42 6.36 27.05
C MET A 321 -16.77 5.55 28.32
N ALA A 322 -15.80 4.97 28.99
CA ALA A 322 -16.02 4.24 30.25
C ALA A 322 -16.52 5.13 31.38
N LYS A 323 -16.22 6.43 31.33
CA LYS A 323 -16.76 7.47 32.21
C LYS A 323 -17.54 8.48 31.35
N PRO A 324 -18.80 8.19 31.02
CA PRO A 324 -19.50 8.88 29.95
C PRO A 324 -19.48 10.41 30.03
N GLU A 325 -19.80 10.97 31.19
CA GLU A 325 -19.89 12.45 31.38
C GLU A 325 -18.52 13.14 31.31
N GLU A 326 -17.48 12.51 31.88
CA GLU A 326 -16.12 13.05 31.86
C GLU A 326 -15.50 12.91 30.47
N HIS A 327 -15.64 11.73 29.89
CA HIS A 327 -15.10 11.42 28.56
C HIS A 327 -15.79 12.22 27.47
N LEU A 328 -17.09 12.50 27.58
CA LEU A 328 -17.80 13.35 26.65
C LEU A 328 -17.21 14.77 26.59
N LYS A 329 -16.84 15.33 27.77
CA LYS A 329 -16.19 16.65 27.81
C LYS A 329 -14.82 16.65 27.16
N ILE A 330 -14.04 15.59 27.37
CA ILE A 330 -12.72 15.43 26.71
C ILE A 330 -12.90 15.29 25.19
N LEU A 331 -13.87 14.50 24.75
CA LEU A 331 -14.18 14.31 23.35
C LEU A 331 -14.64 15.61 22.67
N ASP A 332 -15.57 16.36 23.30
CA ASP A 332 -16.04 17.63 22.77
C ASP A 332 -14.89 18.65 22.66
N ALA A 333 -14.05 18.74 23.70
CA ALA A 333 -12.88 19.61 23.68
C ALA A 333 -11.87 19.20 22.57
N TRP A 334 -11.63 17.92 22.40
CA TRP A 334 -10.75 17.41 21.36
C TRP A 334 -11.29 17.71 19.95
N LEU A 335 -12.54 17.38 19.66
CA LEU A 335 -13.15 17.64 18.35
C LEU A 335 -13.15 19.14 18.04
N ARG A 336 -13.49 20.01 19.02
CA ARG A 336 -13.47 21.47 18.84
C ARG A 336 -12.07 22.03 18.68
N SER A 337 -11.02 21.35 19.13
CA SER A 337 -9.64 21.80 18.93
C SER A 337 -9.19 21.80 17.46
N TYR A 338 -9.93 21.12 16.61
CA TYR A 338 -9.73 21.18 15.16
C TYR A 338 -10.39 22.40 14.50
N HIS A 339 -11.25 23.13 15.20
CA HIS A 339 -11.96 24.31 14.69
C HIS A 339 -12.75 24.02 13.42
N PRO A 340 -13.74 23.10 13.46
CA PRO A 340 -14.51 22.74 12.26
C PRO A 340 -15.20 23.93 11.60
N GLU A 341 -15.53 24.99 12.33
CA GLU A 341 -16.09 26.25 11.83
C GLU A 341 -15.14 27.04 10.90
N GLU A 342 -13.83 26.74 10.93
CA GLU A 342 -12.84 27.30 10.03
C GLU A 342 -12.55 26.41 8.81
N LEU A 343 -13.15 25.20 8.76
CA LEU A 343 -12.85 24.16 7.79
C LEU A 343 -14.03 23.89 6.85
N PHE A 344 -15.23 24.01 7.38
CA PHE A 344 -16.50 23.75 6.67
C PHE A 344 -17.42 24.96 6.76
N ASP A 345 -18.23 25.16 5.71
CA ASP A 345 -19.26 26.20 5.72
C ASP A 345 -20.46 25.79 6.60
N GLU A 346 -21.47 26.67 6.69
CA GLU A 346 -22.70 26.41 7.46
C GLU A 346 -23.51 25.20 7.01
N ASN A 347 -23.28 24.75 5.75
CA ASN A 347 -23.93 23.59 5.15
C ASN A 347 -23.07 22.31 5.23
N GLY A 348 -21.89 22.36 5.84
CA GLY A 348 -20.98 21.24 5.98
C GLY A 348 -20.08 20.97 4.78
N ARG A 349 -20.03 21.90 3.81
CA ARG A 349 -19.13 21.80 2.66
C ARG A 349 -17.73 22.27 3.05
N VAL A 350 -16.72 21.51 2.60
CA VAL A 350 -15.34 21.94 2.80
C VAL A 350 -15.10 23.28 2.12
N LEU A 351 -14.38 24.19 2.79
CA LEU A 351 -14.12 25.52 2.24
C LEU A 351 -13.31 25.44 0.93
N PRO A 352 -13.63 26.26 -0.08
CA PRO A 352 -12.98 26.20 -1.40
C PRO A 352 -11.47 26.30 -1.38
N GLU A 353 -10.89 27.11 -0.48
CA GLU A 353 -9.45 27.24 -0.34
C GLU A 353 -8.77 25.97 0.16
N ILE A 354 -9.48 25.11 0.93
CA ILE A 354 -9.02 23.81 1.38
C ILE A 354 -9.14 22.83 0.23
N LYS A 355 -10.33 22.73 -0.38
CA LYS A 355 -10.60 21.83 -1.49
C LYS A 355 -9.67 22.04 -2.68
N SER A 356 -9.22 23.29 -2.90
CA SER A 356 -8.26 23.64 -3.96
C SER A 356 -6.88 22.96 -3.83
N LEU A 357 -6.56 22.34 -2.70
CA LEU A 357 -5.35 21.52 -2.55
C LEU A 357 -5.46 20.15 -3.20
N SER A 358 -6.67 19.66 -3.43
CA SER A 358 -6.89 18.40 -4.14
C SER A 358 -6.36 18.49 -5.58
N PRO A 359 -5.72 17.44 -6.11
CA PRO A 359 -5.57 17.26 -7.55
C PRO A 359 -6.94 17.17 -8.24
N GLU A 360 -6.97 17.22 -9.58
CA GLU A 360 -8.20 17.17 -10.34
C GLU A 360 -8.37 15.83 -11.08
N GLY A 361 -9.61 15.39 -11.24
CA GLY A 361 -9.94 14.19 -12.02
C GLY A 361 -9.20 12.95 -11.52
N ASN A 362 -8.62 12.20 -12.44
CA ASN A 362 -7.90 10.96 -12.17
C ASN A 362 -6.52 11.17 -11.50
N ALA A 363 -6.05 12.40 -11.36
CA ALA A 363 -4.84 12.68 -10.58
C ALA A 363 -5.08 12.64 -9.05
N ARG A 364 -6.35 12.64 -8.60
CA ARG A 364 -6.69 12.38 -7.19
C ARG A 364 -6.31 10.97 -6.81
N ILE A 365 -5.76 10.79 -5.62
CA ILE A 365 -5.30 9.48 -5.13
C ILE A 365 -6.45 8.45 -5.15
N GLY A 366 -7.64 8.84 -4.67
CA GLY A 366 -8.81 7.97 -4.65
C GLY A 366 -9.42 7.65 -6.03
N ALA A 367 -9.15 8.49 -7.04
CA ALA A 367 -9.69 8.35 -8.40
C ALA A 367 -8.66 7.81 -9.42
N ASN A 368 -7.44 7.52 -8.98
CA ASN A 368 -6.38 7.06 -9.87
C ASN A 368 -6.74 5.69 -10.47
N PRO A 369 -6.72 5.52 -11.81
CA PRO A 369 -7.11 4.27 -12.46
C PRO A 369 -6.18 3.09 -12.11
N HIS A 370 -4.91 3.33 -11.74
CA HIS A 370 -4.03 2.27 -11.26
C HIS A 370 -4.53 1.64 -9.94
N ALA A 371 -5.27 2.38 -9.13
CA ALA A 371 -5.91 1.85 -7.93
C ALA A 371 -7.25 1.13 -8.19
N ASN A 372 -7.72 1.12 -9.44
CA ASN A 372 -8.84 0.34 -9.96
C ASN A 372 -8.40 -0.33 -11.26
N GLY A 373 -7.42 -1.23 -11.15
CA GLY A 373 -6.61 -1.71 -12.28
C GLY A 373 -7.38 -2.38 -13.41
N GLY A 374 -8.59 -2.86 -13.16
CA GLY A 374 -9.46 -3.37 -14.22
C GLY A 374 -9.76 -2.33 -15.32
N LEU A 375 -9.74 -1.03 -14.99
CA LEU A 375 -9.85 0.05 -15.99
C LEU A 375 -8.67 0.08 -16.97
N LEU A 376 -7.52 -0.43 -16.58
CA LEU A 376 -6.27 -0.43 -17.36
C LEU A 376 -5.94 -1.81 -17.93
N MET A 377 -6.67 -2.84 -17.54
CA MET A 377 -6.38 -4.21 -17.91
C MET A 377 -6.50 -4.41 -19.44
N ARG A 378 -5.48 -5.05 -19.99
CA ARG A 378 -5.45 -5.49 -21.40
C ARG A 378 -5.54 -7.00 -21.44
N ASP A 379 -6.29 -7.53 -22.40
CA ASP A 379 -6.43 -8.97 -22.58
C ASP A 379 -5.07 -9.63 -22.76
N LEU A 380 -4.86 -10.75 -22.08
CA LEU A 380 -3.71 -11.60 -22.26
C LEU A 380 -3.94 -12.48 -23.51
N ARG A 381 -3.03 -12.40 -24.47
CA ARG A 381 -3.05 -13.28 -25.64
C ARG A 381 -2.50 -14.64 -25.24
N LEU A 382 -3.30 -15.68 -25.45
CA LEU A 382 -2.94 -17.06 -25.13
C LEU A 382 -2.72 -17.85 -26.41
N PRO A 383 -1.74 -18.76 -26.47
CA PRO A 383 -1.64 -19.73 -27.55
C PRO A 383 -2.76 -20.78 -27.44
N ASP A 384 -3.01 -21.53 -28.49
CA ASP A 384 -3.97 -22.66 -28.41
C ASP A 384 -3.36 -23.77 -27.56
N PHE A 385 -3.96 -24.08 -26.42
CA PHE A 385 -3.46 -25.10 -25.50
C PHE A 385 -3.39 -26.49 -26.14
N ARG A 386 -4.17 -26.74 -27.20
CA ARG A 386 -4.16 -28.01 -27.96
C ARG A 386 -2.85 -28.26 -28.69
N ASP A 387 -2.10 -27.22 -29.00
CA ASP A 387 -0.78 -27.34 -29.66
C ASP A 387 0.28 -27.98 -28.73
N TYR A 388 0.00 -28.04 -27.41
CA TYR A 388 0.86 -28.64 -26.39
C TYR A 388 0.38 -30.02 -25.96
N ALA A 389 -0.73 -30.51 -26.49
CA ALA A 389 -1.22 -31.84 -26.28
C ALA A 389 -0.40 -32.87 -27.03
N PHE A 390 -0.30 -34.06 -26.50
CA PHE A 390 0.29 -35.20 -27.21
C PHE A 390 -0.64 -36.42 -27.16
N ASP A 391 -0.65 -37.12 -28.30
CA ASP A 391 -1.46 -38.32 -28.41
C ASP A 391 -0.87 -39.49 -27.61
N THR A 392 -1.74 -40.20 -26.92
CA THR A 392 -1.43 -41.46 -26.25
C THR A 392 -2.12 -42.59 -26.99
N GLN A 393 -1.36 -43.54 -27.55
CA GLN A 393 -1.90 -44.65 -28.33
C GLN A 393 -2.16 -45.92 -27.48
N GLY A 394 -1.60 -45.97 -26.26
CA GLY A 394 -1.79 -47.08 -25.33
C GLY A 394 -1.27 -46.74 -23.94
N HIS A 395 -1.55 -47.64 -23.00
CA HIS A 395 -1.12 -47.50 -21.59
C HIS A 395 0.42 -47.65 -21.50
N GLY A 396 1.10 -46.65 -20.94
CA GLY A 396 2.54 -46.70 -20.69
C GLY A 396 3.43 -46.57 -21.94
N GLU A 397 2.87 -46.23 -23.09
CA GLU A 397 3.65 -46.06 -24.34
C GLU A 397 4.40 -44.74 -24.44
N ARG A 398 3.97 -43.76 -23.65
CA ARG A 398 4.59 -42.43 -23.65
C ARG A 398 4.69 -41.88 -22.23
N GLU A 399 5.84 -41.39 -21.88
CA GLU A 399 6.05 -40.57 -20.70
C GLU A 399 5.94 -39.10 -21.08
N GLY A 400 5.27 -38.32 -20.24
CA GLY A 400 5.12 -36.88 -20.38
C GLY A 400 5.19 -36.20 -19.02
N GLN A 401 5.56 -34.94 -19.03
CA GLN A 401 5.58 -34.09 -17.84
C GLN A 401 4.74 -32.86 -18.14
N ASP A 402 3.63 -32.73 -17.41
CA ASP A 402 2.67 -31.62 -17.56
C ASP A 402 3.33 -30.24 -17.41
N MET A 403 4.22 -30.08 -16.41
CA MET A 403 4.93 -28.82 -16.17
C MET A 403 5.93 -28.46 -17.30
N VAL A 404 6.50 -29.44 -17.99
CA VAL A 404 7.36 -29.16 -19.17
C VAL A 404 6.51 -28.60 -20.32
N GLU A 405 5.34 -29.17 -20.55
CA GLU A 405 4.42 -28.66 -21.59
C GLU A 405 3.85 -27.30 -21.19
N LEU A 406 3.52 -27.08 -19.89
CA LEU A 406 3.14 -25.77 -19.37
C LEU A 406 4.25 -24.73 -19.57
N GLY A 407 5.52 -25.09 -19.34
CA GLY A 407 6.66 -24.21 -19.58
C GLY A 407 6.73 -23.71 -21.04
N LYS A 408 6.44 -24.58 -22.02
CA LYS A 408 6.37 -24.19 -23.45
C LYS A 408 5.17 -23.27 -23.72
N PHE A 409 4.03 -23.55 -23.11
CA PHE A 409 2.84 -22.70 -23.21
C PHE A 409 3.13 -21.30 -22.66
N VAL A 410 3.75 -21.19 -21.49
CA VAL A 410 4.13 -19.92 -20.85
C VAL A 410 5.17 -19.16 -21.68
N ARG A 411 6.17 -19.86 -22.25
CA ARG A 411 7.11 -19.26 -23.19
C ARG A 411 6.39 -18.56 -24.35
N ASP A 412 5.38 -19.21 -24.90
CA ASP A 412 4.65 -18.66 -26.04
C ASP A 412 3.66 -17.55 -25.62
N ILE A 413 3.18 -17.53 -24.35
CA ILE A 413 2.51 -16.35 -23.79
C ILE A 413 3.45 -15.14 -23.80
N PHE A 414 4.71 -15.28 -23.36
CA PHE A 414 5.67 -14.18 -23.40
C PHE A 414 5.85 -13.63 -24.82
N LYS A 415 6.03 -14.51 -25.82
CA LYS A 415 6.15 -14.11 -27.24
C LYS A 415 4.93 -13.33 -27.73
N LEU A 416 3.72 -13.83 -27.44
CA LEU A 416 2.48 -13.20 -27.90
C LEU A 416 2.23 -11.83 -27.26
N ASN A 417 2.74 -11.60 -26.07
CA ASN A 417 2.52 -10.39 -25.29
C ASN A 417 3.77 -9.50 -25.14
N GLU A 418 4.83 -9.76 -25.91
CA GLU A 418 6.08 -9.01 -25.86
C GLU A 418 5.87 -7.50 -26.00
N GLY A 419 5.05 -7.08 -26.95
CA GLY A 419 4.76 -5.65 -27.18
C GLY A 419 3.80 -5.03 -26.14
N ALA A 420 3.02 -5.85 -25.41
CA ALA A 420 2.07 -5.38 -24.41
C ALA A 420 2.71 -5.18 -23.04
N LYS A 421 3.78 -5.91 -22.75
CA LYS A 421 4.50 -5.88 -21.46
C LYS A 421 3.55 -6.01 -20.26
N ASN A 422 2.57 -6.94 -20.31
CA ASN A 422 1.51 -7.08 -19.33
C ASN A 422 1.44 -8.46 -18.67
N PHE A 423 2.55 -9.22 -18.72
CA PHE A 423 2.63 -10.57 -18.14
C PHE A 423 4.00 -10.81 -17.51
N ARG A 424 4.04 -11.29 -16.29
CA ARG A 424 5.25 -11.73 -15.56
C ARG A 424 5.00 -13.07 -14.87
N VAL A 425 6.08 -13.83 -14.65
CA VAL A 425 6.09 -15.06 -13.85
C VAL A 425 6.78 -14.79 -12.53
N PHE A 426 6.23 -15.31 -11.44
CA PHE A 426 6.74 -15.10 -10.08
C PHE A 426 6.99 -16.45 -9.40
N GLY A 427 8.01 -16.52 -8.55
CA GLY A 427 8.34 -17.70 -7.78
C GLY A 427 9.64 -17.53 -7.01
N PRO A 428 9.89 -18.33 -5.96
CA PRO A 428 11.07 -18.18 -5.09
C PRO A 428 12.24 -19.07 -5.55
N ASP A 429 12.91 -18.73 -6.65
CA ASP A 429 14.02 -19.47 -7.25
C ASP A 429 13.65 -20.89 -7.73
N GLU A 430 12.42 -21.08 -8.15
CA GLU A 430 11.88 -22.42 -8.43
C GLU A 430 11.47 -22.64 -9.90
N THR A 431 11.68 -21.69 -10.81
CA THR A 431 11.26 -21.83 -12.21
C THR A 431 11.89 -23.06 -12.87
N ASN A 432 13.18 -23.29 -12.64
CA ASN A 432 13.88 -24.47 -13.18
C ASN A 432 13.40 -25.78 -12.55
N SER A 433 13.33 -25.82 -11.22
CA SER A 433 12.95 -27.03 -10.50
C SER A 433 11.48 -27.39 -10.71
N ASN A 434 10.63 -26.41 -10.99
CA ASN A 434 9.23 -26.57 -11.38
C ASN A 434 9.06 -26.92 -12.88
N ARG A 435 10.14 -27.22 -13.60
CA ARG A 435 10.14 -27.63 -15.01
C ARG A 435 9.63 -26.58 -15.99
N LEU A 436 9.65 -25.31 -15.62
CA LEU A 436 9.24 -24.21 -16.49
C LEU A 436 10.37 -23.63 -17.35
N ASN A 437 11.50 -24.31 -17.46
CA ASN A 437 12.72 -23.87 -18.12
C ASN A 437 12.53 -23.32 -19.55
N ALA A 438 11.52 -23.79 -20.28
CA ALA A 438 11.27 -23.32 -21.63
C ALA A 438 11.06 -21.79 -21.72
N VAL A 439 10.67 -21.12 -20.62
CA VAL A 439 10.53 -19.66 -20.58
C VAL A 439 11.85 -18.96 -20.87
N PHE A 440 12.99 -19.55 -20.46
CA PHE A 440 14.32 -18.99 -20.68
C PHE A 440 14.82 -19.08 -22.12
N GLU A 441 14.08 -19.71 -23.02
CA GLU A 441 14.34 -19.62 -24.47
C GLU A 441 14.05 -18.22 -25.02
N VAL A 442 13.23 -17.41 -24.32
CA VAL A 442 12.72 -16.11 -24.80
C VAL A 442 12.76 -15.00 -23.79
N GLU A 443 12.96 -15.32 -22.50
CA GLU A 443 12.90 -14.36 -21.41
C GLU A 443 14.03 -14.61 -20.40
N ASN A 444 14.30 -13.64 -19.54
CA ASN A 444 15.30 -13.72 -18.49
C ASN A 444 14.66 -13.49 -17.10
N ARG A 445 15.42 -13.86 -16.08
CA ARG A 445 15.15 -13.46 -14.70
C ARG A 445 15.39 -11.98 -14.53
N ASP A 446 14.53 -11.32 -13.81
CA ASP A 446 14.75 -9.93 -13.39
C ASP A 446 15.85 -9.85 -12.32
N TRP A 447 16.87 -9.06 -12.60
CA TRP A 447 17.96 -8.84 -11.68
C TRP A 447 18.68 -7.52 -11.95
N ASN A 448 18.48 -6.55 -11.09
CA ASN A 448 19.04 -5.20 -11.25
C ASN A 448 20.18 -4.89 -10.25
N ALA A 449 20.78 -5.94 -9.67
CA ALA A 449 22.00 -5.83 -8.90
C ALA A 449 23.22 -6.24 -9.74
N GLU A 450 24.37 -6.44 -9.11
CA GLU A 450 25.59 -6.90 -9.78
C GLU A 450 25.40 -8.28 -10.40
N ARG A 451 25.94 -8.48 -11.61
CA ARG A 451 25.88 -9.72 -12.39
C ARG A 451 27.29 -10.18 -12.73
N TYR A 452 27.51 -11.48 -12.74
CA TYR A 452 28.78 -12.11 -13.04
C TYR A 452 28.67 -12.99 -14.29
N ASP A 453 29.79 -13.27 -14.97
CA ASP A 453 29.84 -14.13 -16.17
C ASP A 453 29.38 -15.58 -15.90
N THR A 454 29.32 -15.98 -14.66
CA THR A 454 28.83 -17.30 -14.22
C THR A 454 27.32 -17.36 -14.01
N ASP A 455 26.65 -16.22 -14.04
CA ASP A 455 25.19 -16.15 -13.85
C ASP A 455 24.46 -16.61 -15.11
N ASP A 456 23.29 -17.20 -14.93
CA ASP A 456 22.49 -17.76 -16.02
C ASP A 456 21.13 -17.05 -16.12
N HIS A 457 20.81 -16.57 -17.31
CA HIS A 457 19.55 -15.90 -17.61
C HIS A 457 19.19 -14.71 -16.71
N LEU A 458 20.15 -13.89 -16.29
CA LEU A 458 19.90 -12.66 -15.54
C LEU A 458 19.91 -11.42 -16.45
N ALA A 459 18.89 -10.59 -16.37
CA ALA A 459 18.80 -9.31 -17.07
C ALA A 459 18.06 -8.27 -16.23
N ALA A 460 18.39 -6.98 -16.45
CA ALA A 460 17.71 -5.90 -15.75
C ALA A 460 16.27 -5.65 -16.24
N ASP A 461 15.94 -6.16 -17.42
CA ASP A 461 14.63 -6.07 -18.07
C ASP A 461 13.92 -7.45 -18.15
N GLY A 462 14.42 -8.42 -17.38
CA GLY A 462 13.82 -9.74 -17.27
C GLY A 462 12.41 -9.67 -16.67
N ARG A 463 11.59 -10.65 -17.01
CA ARG A 463 10.18 -10.71 -16.60
C ARG A 463 9.83 -11.99 -15.85
N VAL A 464 10.84 -12.78 -15.51
CA VAL A 464 10.74 -13.90 -14.58
C VAL A 464 11.25 -13.45 -13.22
N MET A 465 10.32 -13.23 -12.29
CA MET A 465 10.55 -12.68 -10.96
C MET A 465 10.82 -13.81 -9.97
N ASP A 466 11.92 -14.56 -10.17
CA ASP A 466 12.23 -15.73 -9.33
C ASP A 466 13.61 -15.66 -8.64
N SER A 467 14.29 -14.53 -8.74
CA SER A 467 15.63 -14.40 -8.19
C SER A 467 15.68 -14.04 -6.69
N MET A 468 14.52 -14.02 -6.02
CA MET A 468 14.43 -13.81 -4.58
C MET A 468 13.77 -15.01 -3.91
N LEU A 469 14.49 -15.64 -2.98
CA LEU A 469 13.99 -16.81 -2.25
C LEU A 469 13.09 -16.34 -1.08
N SER A 470 11.91 -15.83 -1.44
CA SER A 470 10.88 -15.40 -0.49
C SER A 470 9.51 -15.47 -1.15
N GLU A 471 8.71 -16.43 -0.74
CA GLU A 471 7.36 -16.65 -1.22
C GLU A 471 6.47 -15.42 -0.99
N HIS A 472 6.50 -14.85 0.22
CA HIS A 472 5.74 -13.64 0.56
C HIS A 472 6.05 -12.46 -0.35
N MET A 473 7.34 -12.27 -0.68
CA MET A 473 7.72 -11.13 -1.50
C MET A 473 7.33 -11.35 -2.96
N CYS A 474 7.59 -12.53 -3.51
CA CYS A 474 7.26 -12.86 -4.90
C CYS A 474 5.75 -12.83 -5.14
N GLU A 475 4.94 -13.37 -4.21
CA GLU A 475 3.49 -13.28 -4.33
C GLU A 475 2.98 -11.86 -4.10
N GLY A 476 3.53 -11.10 -3.14
CA GLY A 476 3.17 -9.71 -2.94
C GLY A 476 3.42 -8.84 -4.16
N TRP A 477 4.51 -9.09 -4.88
CA TRP A 477 4.74 -8.47 -6.19
C TRP A 477 3.65 -8.85 -7.20
N LEU A 478 3.29 -10.14 -7.28
CA LEU A 478 2.22 -10.58 -8.18
C LEU A 478 0.89 -9.92 -7.83
N GLU A 479 0.51 -9.89 -6.55
CA GLU A 479 -0.75 -9.27 -6.13
C GLU A 479 -0.82 -7.79 -6.53
N GLY A 480 0.23 -7.01 -6.24
CA GLY A 480 0.31 -5.61 -6.66
C GLY A 480 0.25 -5.43 -8.19
N TYR A 481 0.87 -6.34 -8.93
CA TYR A 481 0.87 -6.35 -10.39
C TYR A 481 -0.52 -6.64 -10.97
N LEU A 482 -1.25 -7.61 -10.40
CA LEU A 482 -2.63 -7.92 -10.78
C LEU A 482 -3.59 -6.77 -10.43
N LEU A 483 -3.48 -6.23 -9.22
CA LEU A 483 -4.35 -5.16 -8.71
C LEU A 483 -4.27 -3.89 -9.54
N THR A 484 -3.17 -3.69 -10.28
CA THR A 484 -2.96 -2.56 -11.20
C THR A 484 -3.19 -2.90 -12.67
N GLY A 485 -3.85 -4.02 -12.98
CA GLY A 485 -4.38 -4.34 -14.31
C GLY A 485 -3.46 -5.16 -15.20
N ARG A 486 -2.63 -6.01 -14.62
CA ARG A 486 -1.72 -6.90 -15.34
C ARG A 486 -2.01 -8.37 -15.09
N HIS A 487 -1.23 -9.27 -15.68
CA HIS A 487 -1.41 -10.71 -15.62
C HIS A 487 -0.13 -11.40 -15.16
N GLY A 488 -0.29 -12.49 -14.43
CA GLY A 488 0.83 -13.30 -13.99
C GLY A 488 0.39 -14.56 -13.27
N PHE A 489 1.34 -15.33 -12.83
CA PHE A 489 1.12 -16.42 -11.89
C PHE A 489 2.31 -16.58 -10.95
N PHE A 490 2.06 -17.22 -9.83
CA PHE A 490 3.07 -17.63 -8.86
C PHE A 490 3.24 -19.15 -8.92
N ALA A 491 4.49 -19.62 -9.04
CA ALA A 491 4.82 -21.04 -9.06
C ALA A 491 5.70 -21.39 -7.86
N THR A 492 5.32 -22.43 -7.13
CA THR A 492 6.09 -22.95 -5.98
C THR A 492 5.76 -24.42 -5.75
N TYR A 493 6.46 -25.07 -4.82
CA TYR A 493 6.10 -26.40 -4.35
C TYR A 493 4.88 -26.38 -3.43
N GLU A 494 4.12 -27.47 -3.42
CA GLU A 494 2.88 -27.61 -2.65
C GLU A 494 3.06 -27.27 -1.16
N ALA A 495 4.11 -27.79 -0.53
CA ALA A 495 4.39 -27.53 0.88
C ALA A 495 4.70 -26.05 1.15
N PHE A 496 5.37 -25.35 0.23
CA PHE A 496 5.78 -23.95 0.41
C PHE A 496 4.66 -22.98 0.08
N ALA A 497 3.62 -23.40 -0.66
CA ALA A 497 2.39 -22.63 -0.78
C ALA A 497 1.74 -22.34 0.58
N ARG A 498 2.02 -23.14 1.61
CA ARG A 498 1.59 -22.85 2.99
C ARG A 498 2.19 -21.57 3.57
N ILE A 499 3.36 -21.14 3.08
CA ILE A 499 4.00 -19.90 3.53
C ILE A 499 3.15 -18.69 3.16
N ILE A 500 2.47 -18.72 2.00
CA ILE A 500 1.61 -17.63 1.50
C ILE A 500 0.11 -17.84 1.76
N ASP A 501 -0.26 -18.82 2.56
CA ASP A 501 -1.65 -19.22 2.77
C ASP A 501 -2.54 -18.07 3.26
N SER A 502 -2.07 -17.29 4.24
CA SER A 502 -2.85 -16.15 4.75
C SER A 502 -2.89 -14.99 3.76
N MET A 503 -1.80 -14.74 3.04
CA MET A 503 -1.70 -13.71 2.01
C MET A 503 -2.67 -13.99 0.84
N ALA A 504 -2.62 -15.20 0.28
CA ALA A 504 -3.56 -15.64 -0.75
C ALA A 504 -5.03 -15.59 -0.27
N ALA A 505 -5.28 -15.93 1.00
CA ALA A 505 -6.61 -15.82 1.59
C ALA A 505 -7.08 -14.36 1.71
N GLN A 506 -6.16 -13.44 2.01
CA GLN A 506 -6.44 -12.00 2.05
C GLN A 506 -6.79 -11.49 0.65
N HIS A 507 -6.01 -11.85 -0.37
CA HIS A 507 -6.29 -11.48 -1.75
C HIS A 507 -7.65 -12.03 -2.24
N ALA A 508 -7.97 -13.28 -1.92
CA ALA A 508 -9.27 -13.86 -2.24
C ALA A 508 -10.45 -13.09 -1.60
N LYS A 509 -10.31 -12.66 -0.33
CA LYS A 509 -11.31 -11.79 0.32
C LYS A 509 -11.44 -10.45 -0.40
N TRP A 510 -10.31 -9.86 -0.80
CA TRP A 510 -10.28 -8.62 -1.55
C TRP A 510 -11.07 -8.74 -2.86
N LEU A 511 -10.77 -9.75 -3.68
CA LEU A 511 -11.47 -10.01 -4.94
C LEU A 511 -12.96 -10.23 -4.74
N LYS A 512 -13.34 -11.00 -3.70
CA LYS A 512 -14.73 -11.25 -3.37
C LYS A 512 -15.51 -9.97 -3.13
N VAL A 513 -14.96 -9.04 -2.37
CA VAL A 513 -15.61 -7.75 -2.09
C VAL A 513 -15.61 -6.86 -3.34
N CYS A 514 -14.50 -6.82 -4.10
CA CYS A 514 -14.46 -6.09 -5.38
C CYS A 514 -15.60 -6.51 -6.33
N ASN A 515 -15.90 -7.80 -6.41
CA ASN A 515 -16.99 -8.32 -7.26
C ASN A 515 -18.39 -7.87 -6.81
N GLN A 516 -18.54 -7.37 -5.58
CA GLN A 516 -19.81 -6.84 -5.04
C GLN A 516 -19.94 -5.33 -5.23
N LEU A 517 -18.86 -4.64 -5.61
CA LEU A 517 -18.83 -3.18 -5.74
C LEU A 517 -19.04 -2.77 -7.21
N PRO A 518 -20.11 -2.01 -7.52
CA PRO A 518 -20.45 -1.69 -8.90
C PRO A 518 -19.44 -0.77 -9.60
N TRP A 519 -18.57 -0.10 -8.86
CA TRP A 519 -17.57 0.83 -9.39
C TRP A 519 -16.18 0.22 -9.52
N ARG A 520 -15.94 -0.95 -8.89
CA ARG A 520 -14.68 -1.69 -9.07
C ARG A 520 -14.73 -2.51 -10.36
N GLU A 521 -13.74 -2.30 -11.22
CA GLU A 521 -13.56 -3.11 -12.41
C GLU A 521 -12.83 -4.42 -12.10
N LYS A 522 -13.14 -5.45 -12.88
CA LYS A 522 -12.56 -6.78 -12.68
C LYS A 522 -11.08 -6.79 -13.08
N ILE A 523 -10.26 -7.40 -12.25
CA ILE A 523 -8.84 -7.66 -12.52
C ILE A 523 -8.60 -9.13 -12.88
N ALA A 524 -7.38 -9.45 -13.30
CA ALA A 524 -6.96 -10.82 -13.54
C ALA A 524 -6.97 -11.67 -12.27
N SER A 525 -7.21 -12.97 -12.43
CA SER A 525 -7.19 -13.93 -11.32
C SER A 525 -5.79 -14.09 -10.73
N LEU A 526 -5.71 -14.34 -9.44
CA LEU A 526 -4.50 -14.86 -8.80
C LEU A 526 -4.36 -16.33 -9.20
N ASN A 527 -3.35 -16.65 -10.00
CA ASN A 527 -3.07 -18.01 -10.44
C ASN A 527 -1.88 -18.55 -9.65
N LEU A 528 -2.10 -19.65 -8.94
CA LEU A 528 -1.10 -20.35 -8.14
C LEU A 528 -0.84 -21.71 -8.78
N ILE A 529 0.40 -21.96 -9.19
CA ILE A 529 0.85 -23.22 -9.76
C ILE A 529 1.68 -23.93 -8.71
N MET A 530 1.15 -25.04 -8.22
CA MET A 530 1.81 -25.84 -7.19
C MET A 530 2.38 -27.09 -7.81
N CYS A 531 3.71 -27.17 -7.81
CA CYS A 531 4.44 -28.31 -8.30
C CYS A 531 4.64 -29.29 -7.15
N SER A 532 4.04 -30.46 -7.27
CA SER A 532 4.22 -31.53 -6.33
C SER A 532 4.19 -32.87 -7.06
N THR A 533 4.94 -33.79 -6.56
CA THR A 533 4.94 -35.18 -7.03
C THR A 533 4.34 -36.06 -5.95
N VAL A 534 3.07 -35.85 -5.66
CA VAL A 534 2.33 -36.58 -4.60
C VAL A 534 2.53 -38.10 -4.70
N TRP A 535 2.70 -38.60 -5.91
CA TRP A 535 2.88 -40.02 -6.21
C TRP A 535 4.34 -40.48 -6.23
N GLN A 536 5.30 -39.56 -6.25
CA GLN A 536 6.72 -39.86 -6.28
C GLN A 536 7.35 -39.56 -4.92
N GLN A 537 7.85 -40.57 -4.28
CA GLN A 537 8.60 -40.48 -3.03
C GLN A 537 10.10 -40.42 -3.32
N ASP A 538 10.52 -39.47 -4.16
CA ASP A 538 11.92 -39.17 -4.38
C ASP A 538 12.52 -38.36 -3.20
N HIS A 539 13.71 -37.82 -3.35
CA HIS A 539 14.38 -37.08 -2.28
C HIS A 539 13.59 -35.86 -1.77
N ASN A 540 12.67 -35.30 -2.55
CA ASN A 540 11.84 -34.16 -2.18
C ASN A 540 10.48 -34.56 -1.59
N GLY A 541 10.00 -35.79 -1.78
CA GLY A 541 8.63 -36.20 -1.47
C GLY A 541 8.16 -35.81 -0.07
N PHE A 542 8.96 -36.08 0.96
CA PHE A 542 8.59 -35.76 2.34
C PHE A 542 8.54 -34.25 2.63
N THR A 543 9.45 -33.48 2.09
CA THR A 543 9.61 -32.06 2.42
C THR A 543 8.81 -31.11 1.54
N HIS A 544 8.36 -31.56 0.36
CA HIS A 544 7.77 -30.72 -0.69
C HIS A 544 6.30 -31.01 -0.97
N GLN A 545 5.70 -31.96 -0.27
CA GLN A 545 4.30 -32.35 -0.40
C GLN A 545 3.49 -31.94 0.83
N ASP A 546 2.42 -31.20 0.65
CA ASP A 546 1.45 -30.87 1.69
C ASP A 546 0.13 -30.42 1.03
N PRO A 547 -0.95 -31.21 1.09
CA PRO A 547 -2.24 -30.86 0.50
C PRO A 547 -3.00 -29.78 1.28
N GLY A 548 -2.48 -29.32 2.42
CA GLY A 548 -3.22 -28.44 3.32
C GLY A 548 -3.55 -27.08 2.71
N PHE A 549 -2.73 -26.55 1.80
CA PHE A 549 -3.07 -25.32 1.08
C PHE A 549 -4.27 -25.54 0.14
N LEU A 550 -4.30 -26.65 -0.61
CA LEU A 550 -5.43 -27.02 -1.47
C LEU A 550 -6.72 -27.19 -0.68
N ASP A 551 -6.66 -27.84 0.48
CA ASP A 551 -7.80 -27.98 1.38
C ASP A 551 -8.33 -26.62 1.85
N HIS A 552 -7.43 -25.71 2.17
CA HIS A 552 -7.80 -24.34 2.57
C HIS A 552 -8.47 -23.58 1.42
N ILE A 553 -7.87 -23.56 0.25
CA ILE A 553 -8.39 -22.83 -0.92
C ILE A 553 -9.70 -23.47 -1.42
N SER A 554 -9.85 -24.78 -1.39
CA SER A 554 -11.09 -25.46 -1.80
C SER A 554 -12.32 -25.06 -0.98
N ASN A 555 -12.12 -24.58 0.25
CA ASN A 555 -13.17 -24.02 1.09
C ASN A 555 -13.52 -22.56 0.75
N LYS A 556 -12.69 -21.88 -0.02
CA LYS A 556 -12.98 -20.57 -0.59
C LYS A 556 -13.82 -20.82 -1.85
N LYS A 557 -15.14 -20.73 -1.73
CA LYS A 557 -15.98 -20.82 -2.92
C LYS A 557 -15.56 -19.75 -3.89
N ALA A 558 -15.40 -20.13 -5.15
CA ALA A 558 -15.08 -19.23 -6.23
C ALA A 558 -16.04 -18.04 -6.23
N ASP A 559 -15.50 -16.90 -6.06
CA ASP A 559 -16.22 -15.63 -6.18
C ASP A 559 -15.57 -14.79 -7.25
#